data_adb481cb3e42b4222548cc44de910f7c
#
_entry.id   adb481cb3e42b4222548cc44de910f7c
#
_cell.length_a   1.000
_cell.length_b   1.000
_cell.length_c   1.000
_cell.angle_alpha   90.00
_cell.angle_beta   90.00
_cell.angle_gamma   90.00
#
_symmetry.space_group_name_H-M   'P 1'
#
loop_
_entity.id
_entity.type
_entity.pdbx_description
1 polymer ?
#
loop_
_entity_poly.entity_id
_entity_poly.type
_entity_poly.pdbx_seq_one_letter_code
_entity_poly.pdbx_strand_id
1 'polypeptide(L)'
;SSAEFLSRFQKNDKLIPVITLIFYYGTEEWDGPLELHQMFDLGTEKSHAELMKKYLPNYHINLVDVRRLKNLESFQSDLQIIFGMLQCSQDKYALRTYLANHKDYFQKLDLETYHALGAFLNSRQLMEINVEKEEKEELDMCKALEDIYNDGVQDGMERGEAAHKKDVAFQMQ
;
A
#
# COMPACT_ATOMS: atom_id res chain seq x y z
N SER A 1 -9.35 -28.92 -7.28
CA SER A 1 -8.58 -30.11 -6.80
C SER A 1 -7.42 -30.36 -7.74
N SER A 2 -6.36 -31.04 -7.27
CA SER A 2 -5.18 -31.38 -8.10
C SER A 2 -5.51 -32.22 -9.35
N ALA A 3 -6.64 -32.89 -9.36
CA ALA A 3 -7.11 -33.70 -10.50
C ALA A 3 -7.64 -32.85 -11.67
N GLU A 4 -8.18 -31.66 -11.40
CA GLU A 4 -8.67 -30.73 -12.44
C GLU A 4 -7.52 -30.07 -13.19
N PHE A 5 -6.40 -29.84 -12.53
CA PHE A 5 -5.22 -29.22 -13.15
C PHE A 5 -4.52 -30.11 -14.17
N LEU A 6 -4.72 -31.43 -14.09
CA LEU A 6 -4.15 -32.43 -14.99
C LEU A 6 -5.12 -32.85 -16.10
N SER A 7 -6.35 -32.33 -16.16
CA SER A 7 -7.28 -32.59 -17.21
C SER A 7 -6.79 -31.96 -18.52
N ARG A 8 -6.74 -32.75 -19.58
CA ARG A 8 -6.38 -32.22 -20.91
C ARG A 8 -7.51 -31.32 -21.42
N PHE A 9 -7.15 -30.09 -21.85
CA PHE A 9 -8.12 -29.21 -22.51
C PHE A 9 -8.75 -29.89 -23.72
N GLN A 10 -10.06 -29.84 -23.79
CA GLN A 10 -10.84 -30.33 -24.93
C GLN A 10 -11.16 -29.15 -25.86
N LYS A 11 -11.50 -29.47 -27.10
CA LYS A 11 -11.79 -28.47 -28.15
C LYS A 11 -12.89 -27.46 -27.76
N ASN A 12 -13.82 -27.88 -26.93
CA ASN A 12 -14.97 -27.05 -26.50
C ASN A 12 -14.82 -26.41 -25.14
N ASP A 13 -13.70 -26.63 -24.46
CA ASP A 13 -13.46 -26.04 -23.17
C ASP A 13 -13.31 -24.52 -23.29
N LYS A 14 -13.92 -23.81 -22.36
CA LYS A 14 -13.81 -22.35 -22.25
C LYS A 14 -13.04 -22.01 -20.96
N LEU A 15 -12.04 -21.17 -21.10
CA LEU A 15 -11.31 -20.66 -19.95
C LEU A 15 -12.07 -19.51 -19.32
N ILE A 16 -12.06 -19.48 -17.99
CA ILE A 16 -12.51 -18.30 -17.23
C ILE A 16 -11.42 -17.25 -17.34
N PRO A 17 -11.74 -16.02 -17.80
CA PRO A 17 -10.77 -14.96 -17.89
C PRO A 17 -10.31 -14.56 -16.49
N VAL A 18 -8.98 -14.42 -16.31
CA VAL A 18 -8.37 -13.89 -15.09
C VAL A 18 -7.75 -12.55 -15.44
N ILE A 19 -8.14 -11.50 -14.71
CA ILE A 19 -7.61 -10.15 -14.86
C ILE A 19 -6.77 -9.85 -13.62
N THR A 20 -5.49 -9.55 -13.84
CA THR A 20 -4.60 -9.11 -12.77
C THR A 20 -4.62 -7.58 -12.71
N LEU A 21 -4.95 -7.03 -11.54
CA LEU A 21 -4.84 -5.60 -11.24
C LEU A 21 -3.67 -5.38 -10.30
N ILE A 22 -2.89 -4.34 -10.57
CA ILE A 22 -1.77 -3.91 -9.71
C ILE A 22 -2.11 -2.55 -9.16
N PHE A 23 -2.25 -2.45 -7.84
CA PHE A 23 -2.45 -1.19 -7.14
C PHE A 23 -1.09 -0.63 -6.74
N TYR A 24 -0.69 0.44 -7.41
CA TYR A 24 0.52 1.18 -7.09
C TYR A 24 0.18 2.31 -6.13
N TYR A 25 0.85 2.34 -4.99
CA TYR A 25 0.65 3.35 -3.93
C TYR A 25 1.92 4.13 -3.58
N GLY A 26 2.93 4.06 -4.43
CA GLY A 26 4.16 4.85 -4.31
C GLY A 26 3.90 6.36 -4.30
N THR A 27 4.82 7.12 -3.72
CA THR A 27 4.73 8.59 -3.68
C THR A 27 4.99 9.22 -5.02
N GLU A 28 5.98 8.68 -5.75
CA GLU A 28 6.30 9.12 -7.10
C GLU A 28 5.34 8.53 -8.13
N GLU A 29 5.21 9.19 -9.27
CA GLU A 29 4.47 8.64 -10.39
C GLU A 29 5.16 7.40 -10.94
N TRP A 30 4.37 6.42 -11.38
CA TRP A 30 4.93 5.23 -12.00
C TRP A 30 5.58 5.60 -13.34
N ASP A 31 6.87 5.36 -13.48
CA ASP A 31 7.67 5.61 -14.67
C ASP A 31 8.20 4.32 -15.35
N GLY A 32 7.84 3.16 -14.79
CA GLY A 32 8.26 1.87 -15.32
C GLY A 32 7.44 1.40 -16.53
N PRO A 33 7.88 0.34 -17.19
CA PRO A 33 7.16 -0.26 -18.31
C PRO A 33 5.80 -0.80 -17.87
N LEU A 34 4.79 -0.65 -18.73
CA LEU A 34 3.44 -1.19 -18.52
C LEU A 34 3.18 -2.45 -19.34
N GLU A 35 4.10 -2.82 -20.20
CA GLU A 35 3.98 -4.00 -21.04
C GLU A 35 5.34 -4.68 -21.27
N LEU A 36 5.30 -5.99 -21.44
CA LEU A 36 6.51 -6.82 -21.55
C LEU A 36 7.38 -6.42 -22.76
N HIS A 37 6.76 -6.01 -23.86
CA HIS A 37 7.51 -5.57 -25.05
C HIS A 37 8.39 -4.35 -24.79
N GLN A 38 8.07 -3.51 -23.81
CA GLN A 38 8.90 -2.36 -23.44
C GLN A 38 10.19 -2.76 -22.69
N MET A 39 10.24 -3.99 -22.18
CA MET A 39 11.38 -4.51 -21.42
C MET A 39 12.38 -5.27 -22.29
N PHE A 40 12.04 -5.61 -23.54
CA PHE A 40 12.93 -6.32 -24.43
C PHE A 40 13.91 -5.36 -25.12
N ASP A 41 15.17 -5.75 -25.16
CA ASP A 41 16.15 -5.14 -26.09
C ASP A 41 15.95 -5.76 -27.47
N LEU A 42 15.21 -5.07 -28.32
CA LEU A 42 14.92 -5.51 -29.69
C LEU A 42 15.85 -4.85 -30.73
N GLY A 43 16.93 -4.22 -30.28
CA GLY A 43 17.85 -3.47 -31.12
C GLY A 43 17.30 -2.12 -31.59
N THR A 44 18.08 -1.41 -32.39
CA THR A 44 17.80 -0.03 -32.81
C THR A 44 17.02 0.07 -34.12
N GLU A 45 16.97 -1.00 -34.91
CA GLU A 45 16.26 -1.03 -36.18
C GLU A 45 14.76 -1.29 -35.99
N LYS A 46 13.93 -0.30 -36.29
CA LYS A 46 12.48 -0.36 -36.06
C LYS A 46 11.79 -1.51 -36.80
N SER A 47 12.18 -1.78 -38.06
CA SER A 47 11.61 -2.86 -38.88
C SER A 47 11.85 -4.23 -38.24
N HIS A 48 13.03 -4.45 -37.71
CA HIS A 48 13.41 -5.68 -37.02
C HIS A 48 12.65 -5.81 -35.67
N ALA A 49 12.60 -4.74 -34.89
CA ALA A 49 11.86 -4.73 -33.63
C ALA A 49 10.37 -5.05 -33.81
N GLU A 50 9.71 -4.47 -34.83
CA GLU A 50 8.32 -4.74 -35.14
C GLU A 50 8.09 -6.18 -35.63
N LEU A 51 9.05 -6.75 -36.37
CA LEU A 51 8.99 -8.14 -36.75
C LEU A 51 9.10 -9.06 -35.53
N MET A 52 10.06 -8.79 -34.63
CA MET A 52 10.28 -9.59 -33.41
C MET A 52 9.04 -9.56 -32.50
N LYS A 53 8.40 -8.42 -32.32
CA LYS A 53 7.18 -8.27 -31.50
C LYS A 53 6.03 -9.20 -31.98
N LYS A 54 5.95 -9.55 -33.24
CA LYS A 54 4.93 -10.48 -33.76
C LYS A 54 5.08 -11.91 -33.23
N TYR A 55 6.31 -12.29 -32.86
CA TYR A 55 6.62 -13.63 -32.37
C TYR A 55 6.80 -13.71 -30.85
N LEU A 56 6.93 -12.56 -30.19
CA LEU A 56 7.08 -12.49 -28.75
C LEU A 56 5.71 -12.22 -28.09
N PRO A 57 5.33 -13.01 -27.07
CA PRO A 57 4.12 -12.70 -26.32
C PRO A 57 4.24 -11.36 -25.64
N ASN A 58 3.15 -10.60 -25.59
CA ASN A 58 3.06 -9.36 -24.84
C ASN A 58 2.07 -9.51 -23.69
N TYR A 59 2.43 -8.98 -22.52
CA TYR A 59 1.58 -8.92 -21.35
C TYR A 59 1.50 -7.48 -20.87
N HIS A 60 0.29 -6.99 -20.72
CA HIS A 60 0.03 -5.69 -20.09
C HIS A 60 -0.21 -5.87 -18.60
N ILE A 61 0.37 -4.97 -17.81
CA ILE A 61 -0.03 -4.79 -16.42
C ILE A 61 -1.16 -3.77 -16.36
N ASN A 62 -2.26 -4.14 -15.68
CA ASN A 62 -3.36 -3.22 -15.42
C ASN A 62 -3.04 -2.44 -14.14
N LEU A 63 -2.23 -1.40 -14.28
CA LEU A 63 -1.76 -0.57 -13.17
C LEU A 63 -2.82 0.47 -12.81
N VAL A 64 -3.15 0.54 -11.53
CA VAL A 64 -3.98 1.58 -10.93
C VAL A 64 -3.11 2.36 -9.96
N ASP A 65 -2.77 3.60 -10.32
CA ASP A 65 -2.07 4.52 -9.41
C ASP A 65 -3.08 5.09 -8.40
N VAL A 66 -3.06 4.52 -7.20
CA VAL A 66 -4.02 4.82 -6.15
C VAL A 66 -3.97 6.28 -5.72
N ARG A 67 -2.77 6.86 -5.63
CA ARG A 67 -2.61 8.24 -5.17
C ARG A 67 -3.10 9.29 -6.16
N ARG A 68 -3.16 8.92 -7.45
CA ARG A 68 -3.59 9.80 -8.56
C ARG A 68 -4.96 9.43 -9.12
N LEU A 69 -5.61 8.45 -8.51
CA LEU A 69 -6.94 8.00 -8.91
C LEU A 69 -7.99 9.09 -8.63
N LYS A 70 -8.74 9.47 -9.68
CA LYS A 70 -9.69 10.60 -9.60
C LYS A 70 -11.10 10.20 -9.19
N ASN A 71 -11.49 8.95 -9.47
CA ASN A 71 -12.87 8.48 -9.33
C ASN A 71 -12.98 7.43 -8.22
N LEU A 72 -12.65 7.78 -6.98
CA LEU A 72 -12.75 6.88 -5.82
C LEU A 72 -14.18 6.39 -5.59
N GLU A 73 -15.17 7.22 -5.89
CA GLU A 73 -16.59 6.91 -5.79
C GLU A 73 -17.04 5.78 -6.72
N SER A 74 -16.21 5.39 -7.70
CA SER A 74 -16.49 4.22 -8.54
C SER A 74 -16.33 2.89 -7.79
N PHE A 75 -15.60 2.88 -6.69
CA PHE A 75 -15.46 1.70 -5.84
C PHE A 75 -16.65 1.60 -4.89
N GLN A 76 -17.33 0.46 -4.91
CA GLN A 76 -18.49 0.17 -4.04
C GLN A 76 -18.10 -0.71 -2.84
N SER A 77 -16.83 -0.74 -2.50
CA SER A 77 -16.27 -1.52 -1.40
C SER A 77 -15.39 -0.64 -0.51
N ASP A 78 -14.87 -1.22 0.56
CA ASP A 78 -13.94 -0.58 1.49
C ASP A 78 -12.68 -0.02 0.83
N LEU A 79 -12.36 -0.49 -0.39
CA LEU A 79 -11.27 0.08 -1.19
C LEU A 79 -11.42 1.58 -1.41
N GLN A 80 -12.64 2.10 -1.50
CA GLN A 80 -12.89 3.55 -1.59
C GLN A 80 -12.30 4.28 -0.37
N ILE A 81 -12.58 3.78 0.83
CA ILE A 81 -12.13 4.39 2.08
C ILE A 81 -10.62 4.23 2.25
N ILE A 82 -10.10 3.03 1.96
CA ILE A 82 -8.67 2.73 2.06
C ILE A 82 -7.86 3.60 1.09
N PHE A 83 -8.29 3.70 -0.16
CA PHE A 83 -7.59 4.51 -1.16
C PHE A 83 -7.67 6.00 -0.87
N GLY A 84 -8.81 6.48 -0.35
CA GLY A 84 -8.94 7.86 0.11
C GLY A 84 -7.97 8.18 1.25
N MET A 85 -7.80 7.28 2.20
CA MET A 85 -6.80 7.42 3.25
C MET A 85 -5.37 7.48 2.67
N LEU A 86 -5.04 6.60 1.71
CA LEU A 86 -3.72 6.61 1.06
C LEU A 86 -3.43 7.90 0.31
N GLN A 87 -4.44 8.49 -0.35
CA GLN A 87 -4.29 9.80 -1.01
C GLN A 87 -3.98 10.92 -0.02
N CYS A 88 -4.55 10.86 1.17
CA CYS A 88 -4.33 11.85 2.24
C CYS A 88 -3.07 11.58 3.08
N SER A 89 -2.45 10.41 2.97
CA SER A 89 -1.42 9.93 3.91
C SER A 89 -0.13 10.76 3.93
N GLN A 90 0.14 11.58 2.92
CA GLN A 90 1.32 12.45 2.86
C GLN A 90 1.10 13.81 3.56
N ASP A 91 -0.14 14.18 3.84
CA ASP A 91 -0.48 15.41 4.55
C ASP A 91 -1.11 15.05 5.90
N LYS A 92 -0.40 15.39 6.99
CA LYS A 92 -0.83 15.12 8.37
C LYS A 92 -2.24 15.65 8.67
N TYR A 93 -2.57 16.83 8.19
CA TYR A 93 -3.86 17.46 8.47
C TYR A 93 -4.97 16.83 7.63
N ALA A 94 -4.70 16.58 6.35
CA ALA A 94 -5.63 15.89 5.45
C ALA A 94 -5.93 14.47 5.97
N LEU A 95 -4.90 13.70 6.36
CA LEU A 95 -5.06 12.37 6.92
C LEU A 95 -5.91 12.39 8.19
N ARG A 96 -5.60 13.29 9.13
CA ARG A 96 -6.35 13.41 10.38
C ARG A 96 -7.82 13.74 10.14
N THR A 97 -8.10 14.65 9.21
CA THR A 97 -9.46 15.02 8.83
C THR A 97 -10.18 13.85 8.19
N TYR A 98 -9.50 13.12 7.30
CA TYR A 98 -10.06 11.94 6.64
C TYR A 98 -10.43 10.84 7.63
N LEU A 99 -9.53 10.51 8.56
CA LEU A 99 -9.78 9.52 9.60
C LEU A 99 -10.95 9.94 10.51
N ALA A 100 -11.04 11.21 10.88
CA ALA A 100 -12.15 11.73 11.67
C ALA A 100 -13.50 11.62 10.95
N ASN A 101 -13.54 11.86 9.64
CA ASN A 101 -14.75 11.75 8.83
C ASN A 101 -15.19 10.29 8.60
N HIS A 102 -14.28 9.33 8.72
CA HIS A 102 -14.55 7.89 8.56
C HIS A 102 -14.29 7.11 9.86
N LYS A 103 -14.50 7.78 11.00
CA LYS A 103 -14.15 7.25 12.32
C LYS A 103 -14.80 5.89 12.60
N ASP A 104 -16.06 5.72 12.28
CA ASP A 104 -16.80 4.49 12.52
C ASP A 104 -16.17 3.27 11.81
N TYR A 105 -15.59 3.49 10.64
CA TYR A 105 -14.88 2.47 9.88
C TYR A 105 -13.51 2.16 10.51
N PHE A 106 -12.69 3.20 10.74
CA PHE A 106 -11.32 3.01 11.22
C PHE A 106 -11.21 2.60 12.69
N GLN A 107 -12.28 2.67 13.46
CA GLN A 107 -12.33 2.18 14.85
C GLN A 107 -12.66 0.69 14.96
N LYS A 108 -13.09 0.05 13.87
CA LYS A 108 -13.59 -1.33 13.87
C LYS A 108 -13.02 -2.12 12.71
N LEU A 109 -11.71 -2.11 12.58
CA LEU A 109 -11.01 -2.85 11.54
C LEU A 109 -10.79 -4.29 11.96
N ASP A 110 -11.00 -5.22 11.03
CA ASP A 110 -10.48 -6.57 11.18
C ASP A 110 -8.94 -6.56 11.10
N LEU A 111 -8.33 -7.63 11.61
CA LEU A 111 -6.89 -7.76 11.71
C LEU A 111 -6.18 -7.67 10.35
N GLU A 112 -6.75 -8.28 9.30
CA GLU A 112 -6.14 -8.31 7.97
C GLU A 112 -6.12 -6.90 7.37
N THR A 113 -7.25 -6.20 7.44
CA THR A 113 -7.36 -4.80 6.99
C THR A 113 -6.43 -3.88 7.77
N TYR A 114 -6.36 -4.05 9.11
CA TYR A 114 -5.46 -3.27 9.96
C TYR A 114 -3.99 -3.43 9.55
N HIS A 115 -3.53 -4.68 9.37
CA HIS A 115 -2.15 -4.96 8.94
C HIS A 115 -1.88 -4.46 7.51
N ALA A 116 -2.84 -4.60 6.60
CA ALA A 116 -2.72 -4.06 5.25
C ALA A 116 -2.54 -2.54 5.26
N LEU A 117 -3.31 -1.82 6.09
CA LEU A 117 -3.19 -0.37 6.26
C LEU A 117 -1.84 0.01 6.88
N GLY A 118 -1.36 -0.74 7.89
CA GLY A 118 -0.03 -0.56 8.46
C GLY A 118 1.08 -0.68 7.40
N ALA A 119 0.98 -1.68 6.53
CA ALA A 119 1.90 -1.88 5.42
C ALA A 119 1.82 -0.74 4.38
N PHE A 120 0.62 -0.30 4.01
CA PHE A 120 0.42 0.80 3.07
C PHE A 120 0.96 2.14 3.60
N LEU A 121 0.85 2.38 4.90
CA LEU A 121 1.41 3.55 5.57
C LEU A 121 2.91 3.41 5.85
N ASN A 122 3.51 2.25 5.56
CA ASN A 122 4.89 1.91 5.89
C ASN A 122 5.21 2.13 7.38
N SER A 123 4.26 1.84 8.26
CA SER A 123 4.38 2.03 9.71
C SER A 123 4.69 0.70 10.39
N ARG A 124 5.95 0.54 10.82
CA ARG A 124 6.38 -0.65 11.58
C ARG A 124 5.61 -0.79 12.89
N GLN A 125 5.35 0.33 13.58
CA GLN A 125 4.62 0.35 14.84
C GLN A 125 3.22 -0.24 14.69
N LEU A 126 2.52 0.06 13.60
CA LEU A 126 1.21 -0.52 13.32
C LEU A 126 1.29 -2.01 13.01
N MET A 127 2.36 -2.47 12.34
CA MET A 127 2.55 -3.88 12.01
C MET A 127 3.02 -4.73 13.19
N GLU A 128 3.68 -4.14 14.19
CA GLU A 128 4.24 -4.84 15.36
C GLU A 128 3.23 -5.01 16.51
N ILE A 129 1.98 -4.55 16.34
CA ILE A 129 0.93 -4.78 17.33
C ILE A 129 0.68 -6.29 17.43
N ASN A 130 1.15 -6.86 18.54
CA ASN A 130 1.03 -8.28 18.85
C ASN A 130 -0.40 -8.58 19.27
N VAL A 131 -1.22 -9.01 18.32
CA VAL A 131 -2.64 -9.36 18.52
C VAL A 131 -2.80 -10.61 19.40
N GLU A 132 -1.75 -11.37 19.63
CA GLU A 132 -1.77 -12.54 20.53
C GLU A 132 -2.15 -12.20 21.99
N LYS A 133 -2.14 -10.90 22.37
CA LYS A 133 -2.53 -10.43 23.71
C LYS A 133 -3.91 -9.83 23.81
N GLU A 134 -4.56 -9.52 22.71
CA GLU A 134 -5.90 -8.95 22.71
C GLU A 134 -6.84 -9.88 21.94
N GLU A 135 -7.71 -10.59 22.66
CA GLU A 135 -8.87 -11.35 22.12
C GLU A 135 -9.92 -10.42 21.44
N LYS A 136 -9.49 -9.31 20.86
CA LYS A 136 -10.38 -8.36 20.21
C LYS A 136 -10.52 -8.69 18.75
N GLU A 137 -11.74 -8.93 18.32
CA GLU A 137 -12.10 -9.12 16.91
C GLU A 137 -11.95 -7.84 16.08
N GLU A 138 -11.94 -6.65 16.74
CA GLU A 138 -11.90 -5.34 16.08
C GLU A 138 -10.75 -4.48 16.63
N LEU A 139 -10.02 -3.80 15.73
CA LEU A 139 -8.89 -2.93 16.03
C LEU A 139 -9.19 -1.46 15.70
N ASP A 140 -8.79 -0.56 16.60
CA ASP A 140 -8.95 0.89 16.43
C ASP A 140 -7.67 1.53 15.87
N MET A 141 -7.65 1.79 14.57
CA MET A 141 -6.56 2.45 13.88
C MET A 141 -6.39 3.90 14.34
N CYS A 142 -7.49 4.61 14.65
CA CYS A 142 -7.41 5.99 15.08
C CYS A 142 -6.66 6.11 16.42
N LYS A 143 -6.97 5.20 17.35
CA LYS A 143 -6.29 5.13 18.66
C LYS A 143 -4.83 4.74 18.50
N ALA A 144 -4.53 3.73 17.68
CA ALA A 144 -3.16 3.28 17.45
C ALA A 144 -2.28 4.40 16.88
N LEU A 145 -2.78 5.19 15.94
CA LEU A 145 -2.06 6.34 15.40
C LEU A 145 -1.87 7.46 16.42
N GLU A 146 -2.84 7.68 17.31
CA GLU A 146 -2.74 8.64 18.40
C GLU A 146 -1.68 8.20 19.43
N ASP A 147 -1.66 6.93 19.80
CA ASP A 147 -0.68 6.36 20.73
C ASP A 147 0.74 6.48 20.16
N ILE A 148 0.97 6.11 18.89
CA ILE A 148 2.25 6.27 18.20
C ILE A 148 2.71 7.75 18.19
N TYR A 149 1.78 8.68 17.96
CA TYR A 149 2.11 10.10 18.01
C TYR A 149 2.55 10.55 19.42
N ASN A 150 1.83 10.12 20.44
CA ASN A 150 2.13 10.47 21.84
C ASN A 150 3.48 9.88 22.29
N ASP A 151 3.75 8.63 21.93
CA ASP A 151 5.04 7.97 22.20
C ASP A 151 6.19 8.75 21.53
N GLY A 152 6.01 9.15 20.27
CA GLY A 152 7.00 9.96 19.56
C GLY A 152 7.25 11.35 20.19
N VAL A 153 6.22 11.97 20.74
CA VAL A 153 6.34 13.24 21.49
C VAL A 153 7.10 13.03 22.78
N GLN A 154 6.79 11.97 23.54
CA GLN A 154 7.45 11.65 24.79
C GLN A 154 8.92 11.33 24.57
N ASP A 155 9.26 10.48 23.60
CA ASP A 155 10.63 10.17 23.21
C ASP A 155 11.42 11.44 22.82
N GLY A 156 10.78 12.34 22.08
CA GLY A 156 11.37 13.62 21.70
C GLY A 156 11.68 14.51 22.90
N MET A 157 10.79 14.58 23.89
CA MET A 157 11.00 15.32 25.14
C MET A 157 12.14 14.72 25.97
N GLU A 158 12.17 13.41 26.16
CA GLU A 158 13.21 12.71 26.91
C GLU A 158 14.61 12.91 26.30
N ARG A 159 14.70 12.80 24.97
CA ARG A 159 15.95 13.06 24.23
C ARG A 159 16.40 14.53 24.35
N GLY A 160 15.44 15.46 24.26
CA GLY A 160 15.70 16.87 24.43
C GLY A 160 16.24 17.22 25.85
N GLU A 161 15.61 16.66 26.88
CA GLU A 161 16.09 16.82 28.27
C GLU A 161 17.48 16.20 28.50
N ALA A 162 17.73 14.99 27.93
CA ALA A 162 19.01 14.31 28.04
C ALA A 162 20.13 15.10 27.33
N ALA A 163 19.84 15.70 26.17
CA ALA A 163 20.77 16.56 25.46
C ALA A 163 21.08 17.83 26.26
N HIS A 164 20.04 18.49 26.77
CA HIS A 164 20.21 19.70 27.60
C HIS A 164 21.05 19.46 28.88
N LYS A 165 20.80 18.33 29.57
CA LYS A 165 21.60 17.92 30.74
C LYS A 165 23.09 17.73 30.41
N LYS A 166 23.38 17.15 29.23
CA LYS A 166 24.77 16.98 28.75
C LYS A 166 25.44 18.33 28.45
N ASP A 167 24.73 19.24 27.78
CA ASP A 167 25.25 20.55 27.41
C ASP A 167 25.54 21.39 28.66
N VAL A 168 24.66 21.38 29.67
CA VAL A 168 24.87 22.05 30.95
C VAL A 168 26.06 21.47 31.70
N ALA A 169 26.20 20.14 31.74
CA ALA A 169 27.34 19.49 32.38
C ALA A 169 28.69 19.81 31.71
N PHE A 170 28.68 20.01 30.39
CA PHE A 170 29.89 20.40 29.65
C PHE A 170 30.29 21.89 29.86
N GLN A 171 29.30 22.76 30.08
CA GLN A 171 29.55 24.18 30.36
C GLN A 171 30.06 24.46 31.81
N MET A 172 29.92 23.47 32.71
CA MET A 172 30.35 23.59 34.12
C MET A 172 31.75 23.03 34.40
N GLN A 173 32.45 22.51 33.38
CA GLN A 173 33.86 22.08 33.42
C GLN A 173 34.78 23.15 32.84
#